data_4b61506e3a1da832ef5acd8857945963
#
_entry.id   4b61506e3a1da832ef5acd8857945963
#
_cell.length_a   1.000
_cell.length_b   1.000
_cell.length_c   1.000
_cell.angle_alpha   90.00
_cell.angle_beta   90.00
_cell.angle_gamma   90.00
#
_symmetry.space_group_name_H-M   'P 1'
#
loop_
_entity.id
_entity.type
_entity.pdbx_description
1 polymer ?
#
loop_
_entity_poly.entity_id
_entity_poly.type
_entity_poly.pdbx_seq_one_letter_code
_entity_poly.pdbx_strand_id
1 'polypeptide(L)' 'MAVRILGISAFYHDSAAAVLEDGRIVAAAQEERFSRKKHDARFPQHAIAYCLQEAACGIDGIDYVAFFDKPFLKFAP' A
#
# COMPACT_ATOMS: atom_id res chain seq x y z
N MET A 1 -11.21 18.00 6.89
CA MET A 1 -11.19 16.93 5.87
C MET A 1 -9.95 16.10 6.03
N ALA A 2 -10.11 14.80 5.87
CA ALA A 2 -8.99 13.90 6.02
C ALA A 2 -8.16 13.87 4.75
N VAL A 3 -6.83 13.83 4.92
CA VAL A 3 -5.91 13.66 3.79
C VAL A 3 -5.55 12.19 3.73
N ARG A 4 -5.85 11.55 2.61
CA ARG A 4 -5.57 10.14 2.41
C ARG A 4 -4.45 9.96 1.40
N ILE A 5 -3.49 9.13 1.79
CA ILE A 5 -2.33 8.83 0.97
C ILE A 5 -2.25 7.34 0.74
N LEU A 6 -2.16 6.94 -0.52
CA LEU A 6 -1.94 5.55 -0.88
C LEU A 6 -0.45 5.36 -1.15
N GLY A 7 0.20 4.56 -0.33
CA GLY A 7 1.59 4.24 -0.52
C GLY A 7 1.72 2.89 -1.20
N ILE A 8 2.58 2.81 -2.20
CA ILE A 8 2.78 1.60 -2.99
C ILE A 8 4.27 1.30 -3.05
N SER A 9 4.62 0.06 -2.74
CA SER A 9 5.98 -0.45 -2.94
C SER A 9 5.89 -1.64 -3.88
N ALA A 10 6.67 -1.61 -4.96
CA ALA A 10 6.57 -2.65 -5.98
C ALA A 10 7.89 -2.80 -6.72
N PHE A 11 8.04 -3.94 -7.41
CA PHE A 11 9.11 -4.19 -8.36
C PHE A 11 10.51 -4.27 -7.75
N TYR A 12 10.60 -4.49 -6.45
CA TYR A 12 11.90 -4.66 -5.81
C TYR A 12 11.98 -6.03 -5.15
N HIS A 13 11.40 -6.18 -3.97
CA HIS A 13 11.34 -7.49 -3.28
C HIS A 13 9.90 -7.87 -3.09
N ASP A 14 9.28 -7.35 -2.07
CA ASP A 14 7.91 -7.67 -1.72
C ASP A 14 7.04 -6.47 -2.03
N SER A 15 6.03 -6.68 -2.85
CA SER A 15 5.09 -5.61 -3.16
C SER A 15 4.14 -5.41 -2.00
N ALA A 16 3.80 -4.16 -1.74
CA ALA A 16 2.95 -3.83 -0.62
C ALA A 16 2.19 -2.54 -0.90
N ALA A 17 1.10 -2.35 -0.16
CA ALA A 17 0.33 -1.12 -0.23
C ALA A 17 -0.10 -0.73 1.17
N ALA A 18 -0.29 0.56 1.38
CA ALA A 18 -0.79 1.07 2.63
C ALA A 18 -1.60 2.33 2.36
N VAL A 19 -2.64 2.53 3.17
CA VAL A 19 -3.41 3.77 3.13
C VAL A 19 -3.22 4.48 4.46
N LEU A 20 -2.80 5.72 4.37
CA LEU A 20 -2.67 6.58 5.54
C LEU A 20 -3.77 7.64 5.50
N GLU A 21 -4.29 7.96 6.67
CA GLU A 21 -5.28 9.01 6.79
C GLU A 21 -4.82 9.94 7.90
N ASP A 22 -4.52 11.18 7.53
CA ASP A 22 -4.01 12.19 8.46
C ASP A 22 -2.80 11.70 9.23
N GLY A 23 -1.90 11.01 8.52
CA GLY A 23 -0.66 10.55 9.10
C GLY A 23 -0.73 9.24 9.83
N ARG A 24 -1.92 8.62 9.93
CA ARG A 24 -2.07 7.34 10.59
C ARG A 24 -2.30 6.24 9.57
N ILE A 25 -1.71 5.09 9.81
CA ILE A 25 -1.91 3.95 8.92
C ILE A 25 -3.29 3.36 9.20
N VAL A 26 -4.14 3.40 8.17
CA VAL A 26 -5.48 2.84 8.25
C VAL A 26 -5.46 1.37 7.87
N ALA A 27 -4.68 1.02 6.84
CA ALA A 27 -4.57 -0.35 6.38
C ALA A 27 -3.24 -0.53 5.69
N ALA A 28 -2.71 -1.74 5.75
CA ALA A 28 -1.47 -2.08 5.07
C ALA A 28 -1.46 -3.58 4.81
N ALA A 29 -0.90 -3.98 3.68
CA ALA A 29 -0.83 -5.40 3.33
C ALA A 29 0.25 -5.62 2.29
N GLN A 30 0.84 -6.82 2.31
CA GLN A 30 1.75 -7.25 1.27
C GLN A 30 0.98 -8.07 0.24
N GLU A 31 1.41 -7.96 -1.02
CA GLU A 31 0.75 -8.69 -2.10
C GLU A 31 0.88 -10.19 -1.93
N GLU A 32 1.97 -10.64 -1.35
CA GLU A 32 2.19 -12.07 -1.08
C GLU A 32 1.03 -12.68 -0.30
N ARG A 33 0.42 -11.89 0.58
CA ARG A 33 -0.69 -12.35 1.40
C ARG A 33 -1.86 -12.82 0.55
N PHE A 34 -2.03 -12.24 -0.63
CA PHE A 34 -3.15 -12.55 -1.51
C PHE A 34 -2.75 -13.48 -2.63
N SER A 35 -1.58 -13.25 -3.23
CA SER A 35 -1.12 -14.05 -4.36
C SER A 35 -0.51 -15.37 -3.93
N ARG A 36 -0.07 -15.44 -2.69
CA ARG A 36 0.62 -16.61 -2.13
C ARG A 36 1.93 -16.91 -2.82
N LYS A 37 2.47 -15.95 -3.54
CA LYS A 37 3.79 -16.06 -4.14
C LYS A 37 4.79 -15.43 -3.21
N LYS A 38 5.77 -16.22 -2.78
CA LYS A 38 6.79 -15.73 -1.88
C LYS A 38 7.59 -14.63 -2.56
N HIS A 39 7.78 -13.51 -1.86
CA HIS A 39 8.52 -12.36 -2.38
C HIS A 39 7.93 -11.85 -3.69
N ASP A 40 6.61 -11.74 -3.74
CA ASP A 40 5.93 -11.26 -4.93
C ASP A 40 6.24 -9.78 -5.13
N ALA A 41 6.98 -9.49 -6.20
CA ALA A 41 7.40 -8.12 -6.49
C ALA A 41 6.54 -7.47 -7.57
N ARG A 42 5.48 -8.13 -8.01
CA ARG A 42 4.59 -7.57 -9.02
C ARG A 42 3.80 -6.41 -8.45
N PHE A 43 3.12 -5.66 -9.33
CA PHE A 43 2.30 -4.57 -8.86
C PHE A 43 1.26 -5.08 -7.86
N PRO A 44 1.14 -4.43 -6.69
CA PRO A 44 0.33 -4.99 -5.60
C PRO A 44 -1.15 -4.66 -5.73
N GLN A 45 -1.79 -5.13 -6.81
CA GLN A 45 -3.19 -4.79 -7.07
C GLN A 45 -4.14 -5.31 -6.00
N HIS A 46 -3.88 -6.49 -5.47
CA HIS A 46 -4.75 -7.06 -4.44
C HIS A 46 -4.56 -6.35 -3.10
N ALA A 47 -3.32 -6.02 -2.78
CA ALA A 47 -3.04 -5.27 -1.55
C ALA A 47 -3.68 -3.89 -1.60
N ILE A 48 -3.63 -3.24 -2.76
CA ILE A 48 -4.26 -1.93 -2.94
C ILE A 48 -5.77 -2.05 -2.75
N ALA A 49 -6.40 -3.04 -3.39
CA ALA A 49 -7.84 -3.23 -3.26
C ALA A 49 -8.23 -3.48 -1.81
N TYR A 50 -7.46 -4.29 -1.11
CA TYR A 50 -7.72 -4.55 0.29
C TYR A 50 -7.62 -3.27 1.12
N CYS A 51 -6.58 -2.48 0.90
CA CYS A 51 -6.37 -1.26 1.67
C CYS A 51 -7.47 -0.24 1.43
N LEU A 52 -7.91 -0.10 0.18
CA LEU A 52 -9.00 0.81 -0.14
C LEU A 52 -10.30 0.35 0.50
N GLN A 53 -10.55 -0.95 0.51
CA GLN A 53 -11.74 -1.48 1.14
C GLN A 53 -11.73 -1.23 2.65
N GLU A 54 -10.59 -1.43 3.29
CA GLU A 54 -10.47 -1.19 4.72
C GLU A 54 -10.59 0.29 5.07
N ALA A 55 -10.14 1.15 4.15
CA ALA A 55 -10.27 2.59 4.34
C ALA A 55 -11.66 3.10 3.98
N ALA A 56 -12.51 2.22 3.48
CA ALA A 56 -13.88 2.53 3.07
C ALA A 56 -13.92 3.64 2.03
N CYS A 57 -12.99 3.61 1.08
CA CYS A 57 -12.97 4.61 0.02
C CYS A 57 -12.55 3.96 -1.30
N GLY A 58 -12.85 4.64 -2.40
CA GLY A 58 -12.34 4.24 -3.70
C GLY A 58 -11.07 5.00 -4.00
N ILE A 59 -10.52 4.74 -5.20
CA ILE A 59 -9.29 5.41 -5.60
C ILE A 59 -9.50 6.93 -5.69
N ASP A 60 -10.69 7.36 -6.00
CA ASP A 60 -11.00 8.77 -6.07
C ASP A 60 -11.08 9.44 -4.69
N GLY A 61 -11.07 8.65 -3.63
CA GLY A 61 -10.98 9.18 -2.27
C GLY A 61 -9.56 9.37 -1.80
N ILE A 62 -8.57 9.02 -2.63
CA ILE A 62 -7.16 9.15 -2.29
C ILE A 62 -6.66 10.50 -2.80
N ASP A 63 -6.03 11.26 -1.92
CA ASP A 63 -5.52 12.59 -2.26
C ASP A 63 -4.14 12.54 -2.90
N TYR A 64 -3.29 11.64 -2.43
CA TYR A 64 -1.92 11.53 -2.93
C TYR A 64 -1.53 10.08 -3.06
N VAL A 65 -0.69 9.79 -4.05
CA VAL A 65 -0.10 8.46 -4.21
C VAL A 65 1.41 8.60 -4.10
N ALA A 66 1.99 7.81 -3.20
CA ALA A 66 3.44 7.77 -3.04
C ALA A 66 3.92 6.40 -3.49
N PHE A 67 4.89 6.38 -4.38
CA PHE A 67 5.40 5.14 -4.96
C PHE A 67 6.86 4.94 -4.58
N PHE A 68 7.18 3.75 -4.11
CA PHE A 68 8.52 3.39 -3.71
C PHE A 68 8.91 2.08 -4.38
N ASP A 69 10.16 2.01 -4.84
CA ASP A 69 10.69 0.79 -5.40
C ASP A 69 11.53 0.02 -4.39
N LYS A 70 11.42 0.39 -3.11
CA LYS A 70 12.10 -0.27 -2.01
C LYS A 70 11.13 -0.48 -0.86
N PRO A 71 11.39 -1.45 0.02
CA PRO A 71 10.48 -1.72 1.14
C PRO A 71 10.31 -0.51 2.04
N PHE A 72 9.10 -0.31 2.51
CA PHE A 72 8.79 0.78 3.43
C PHE A 72 9.62 0.70 4.71
N LEU A 73 9.98 -0.50 5.11
CA LEU A 73 10.69 -0.71 6.36
C LEU A 73 12.08 -0.09 6.37
N LYS A 74 12.58 0.29 5.21
CA LYS A 74 13.88 0.93 5.11
C LYS A 74 13.90 2.36 5.62
N PHE A 75 12.77 2.86 6.03
CA PHE A 75 12.71 4.21 6.58
C PHE A 75 13.17 4.28 8.02
N ALA A 76 13.22 3.17 8.70
CA ALA A 76 13.70 3.18 10.07
C ALA A 76 15.16 3.59 10.07
N PRO A 77 15.53 4.58 10.88
CA PRO A 77 16.91 4.98 10.94
C PRO A 77 17.79 3.93 11.57
#